data_0a6024fd56493d7163628479b5f3d0db
#
_entry.id   0a6024fd56493d7163628479b5f3d0db
#
_cell.length_a   1.000
_cell.length_b   1.000
_cell.length_c   1.000
_cell.angle_alpha   90.00
_cell.angle_beta   90.00
_cell.angle_gamma   90.00
#
_symmetry.space_group_name_H-M   'P 1'
#
loop_
_entity.id
_entity.type
_entity.pdbx_description
1 polymer ?
#
loop_
_entity_poly.entity_id
_entity_poly.type
_entity_poly.pdbx_seq_one_letter_code
_entity_poly.pdbx_strand_id
1 'polypeptide(L)'
;ERLKVRFIRLHKITQKINEEILSILLLLAYPDRLAKQRGKNDTKYKLSNGKGAILNIEDSLFNEEFLVIANLNAHTKDSYINQALKISLQTIEKEFESYIQKKESITYNKENKKFDIKEHYYFYELELYSRAISNEANHDFSKLLLELIKKEGLELLTWSKKAIELQNRVNFINENMNRELPSFINEDLLEMLSFSRDF
;
A
#
# COMPACT_ATOMS: atom_id res chain seq x y z
N GLU A 1 -2.72 -28.16 15.33
CA GLU A 1 -3.21 -29.31 16.13
C GLU A 1 -2.22 -29.76 17.20
N ARG A 2 -0.93 -29.91 16.92
CA ARG A 2 0.09 -30.29 17.91
C ARG A 2 0.22 -29.31 19.07
N LEU A 3 0.15 -27.99 18.83
CA LEU A 3 0.15 -26.96 19.88
C LEU A 3 -1.05 -27.09 20.81
N LYS A 4 -2.23 -27.29 20.24
CA LYS A 4 -3.49 -27.47 20.96
C LYS A 4 -3.42 -28.71 21.88
N VAL A 5 -2.98 -29.84 21.33
CA VAL A 5 -2.82 -31.08 22.09
C VAL A 5 -1.81 -30.91 23.23
N ARG A 6 -0.68 -30.24 22.98
CA ARG A 6 0.35 -29.98 24.00
C ARG A 6 -0.15 -29.06 25.09
N PHE A 7 -0.91 -27.99 24.74
CA PHE A 7 -1.48 -27.04 25.71
C PHE A 7 -2.52 -27.74 26.60
N ILE A 8 -3.44 -28.52 26.01
CA ILE A 8 -4.42 -29.32 26.76
C ILE A 8 -3.72 -30.30 27.71
N ARG A 9 -2.68 -30.99 27.25
CA ARG A 9 -1.93 -31.96 28.07
C ARG A 9 -1.20 -31.30 29.25
N LEU A 10 -0.62 -30.12 29.05
CA LEU A 10 0.11 -29.40 30.09
C LEU A 10 -0.82 -28.82 31.17
N HIS A 11 -1.99 -28.34 30.77
CA HIS A 11 -2.91 -27.61 31.66
C HIS A 11 -4.11 -28.42 32.10
N LYS A 12 -4.23 -29.70 31.73
CA LYS A 12 -5.38 -30.58 32.03
C LYS A 12 -6.73 -29.94 31.70
N ILE A 13 -6.78 -29.13 30.64
CA ILE A 13 -7.98 -28.44 30.23
C ILE A 13 -8.85 -29.41 29.46
N THR A 14 -10.06 -29.65 29.96
CA THR A 14 -11.06 -30.55 29.36
C THR A 14 -11.97 -29.81 28.36
N GLN A 15 -11.97 -28.49 28.40
CA GLN A 15 -12.78 -27.67 27.49
C GLN A 15 -12.14 -27.58 26.10
N LYS A 16 -12.97 -27.57 25.05
CA LYS A 16 -12.54 -27.37 23.68
C LYS A 16 -11.94 -25.98 23.53
N ILE A 17 -10.64 -25.89 23.35
CA ILE A 17 -9.95 -24.60 23.15
C ILE A 17 -10.44 -24.00 21.82
N ASN A 18 -10.93 -22.76 21.90
CA ASN A 18 -11.27 -21.99 20.72
C ASN A 18 -9.98 -21.58 20.00
N GLU A 19 -9.82 -22.03 18.77
CA GLU A 19 -8.62 -21.75 17.94
C GLU A 19 -8.47 -20.25 17.65
N GLU A 20 -9.59 -19.53 17.53
CA GLU A 20 -9.58 -18.08 17.33
C GLU A 20 -9.01 -17.34 18.55
N ILE A 21 -9.44 -17.72 19.78
CA ILE A 21 -8.87 -17.14 21.00
C ILE A 21 -7.37 -17.45 21.09
N LEU A 22 -6.97 -18.66 20.73
CA LEU A 22 -5.55 -19.04 20.77
C LEU A 22 -4.73 -18.23 19.77
N SER A 23 -5.24 -17.97 18.58
CA SER A 23 -4.56 -17.13 17.58
C SER A 23 -4.45 -15.67 18.04
N ILE A 24 -5.49 -15.11 18.69
CA ILE A 24 -5.44 -13.78 19.29
C ILE A 24 -4.36 -13.70 20.38
N LEU A 25 -4.35 -14.65 21.31
CA LEU A 25 -3.36 -14.69 22.39
C LEU A 25 -1.93 -14.85 21.85
N LEU A 26 -1.75 -15.66 20.82
CA LEU A 26 -0.45 -15.84 20.17
C LEU A 26 0.00 -14.56 19.48
N LEU A 27 -0.90 -13.84 18.78
CA LEU A 27 -0.60 -12.58 18.11
C LEU A 27 -0.32 -11.45 19.12
N LEU A 28 -1.01 -11.41 20.24
CA LEU A 28 -0.70 -10.48 21.34
C LEU A 28 0.71 -10.71 21.91
N ALA A 29 1.11 -11.99 22.07
CA ALA A 29 2.43 -12.33 22.57
C ALA A 29 3.55 -12.07 21.57
N TYR A 30 3.27 -12.22 20.28
CA TYR A 30 4.24 -12.12 19.18
C TYR A 30 3.67 -11.37 17.99
N PRO A 31 3.51 -10.04 18.06
CA PRO A 31 2.90 -9.24 16.99
C PRO A 31 3.75 -9.21 15.71
N ASP A 32 5.04 -9.47 15.80
CA ASP A 32 5.95 -9.60 14.66
C ASP A 32 5.77 -10.88 13.85
N ARG A 33 4.89 -11.78 14.31
CA ARG A 33 4.65 -13.10 13.73
C ARG A 33 3.33 -13.25 12.97
N LEU A 34 2.59 -12.16 12.78
CA LEU A 34 1.49 -12.15 11.81
C LEU A 34 2.07 -12.30 10.41
N ALA A 35 1.50 -13.19 9.61
CA ALA A 35 1.93 -13.46 8.26
C ALA A 35 0.76 -13.45 7.28
N LYS A 36 0.96 -12.89 6.09
CA LYS A 36 0.01 -12.87 4.98
C LYS A 36 0.59 -13.61 3.79
N GLN A 37 -0.23 -14.43 3.15
CA GLN A 37 0.11 -15.11 1.90
C GLN A 37 0.39 -14.07 0.79
N ARG A 38 1.50 -14.22 0.04
CA ARG A 38 1.89 -13.23 -0.98
C ARG A 38 1.00 -13.22 -2.19
N GLY A 39 0.41 -14.34 -2.52
CA GLY A 39 -0.52 -14.50 -3.63
C GLY A 39 -1.44 -15.67 -3.37
N LYS A 40 -2.56 -15.72 -4.06
CA LYS A 40 -3.50 -16.83 -3.93
C LYS A 40 -2.81 -18.15 -4.29
N ASN A 41 -2.89 -19.12 -3.39
CA ASN A 41 -2.23 -20.43 -3.51
C ASN A 41 -0.69 -20.36 -3.59
N ASP A 42 -0.07 -19.32 -3.03
CA ASP A 42 1.38 -19.24 -2.90
C ASP A 42 1.84 -19.87 -1.58
N THR A 43 2.95 -20.59 -1.61
CA THR A 43 3.60 -21.14 -0.41
C THR A 43 4.30 -20.07 0.42
N LYS A 44 4.51 -18.88 -0.17
CA LYS A 44 5.28 -17.78 0.43
C LYS A 44 4.38 -16.83 1.20
N TYR A 45 4.80 -16.55 2.42
CA TYR A 45 4.16 -15.59 3.32
C TYR A 45 5.11 -14.42 3.61
N LYS A 46 4.55 -13.21 3.78
CA LYS A 46 5.26 -12.05 4.31
C LYS A 46 4.83 -11.83 5.75
N LEU A 47 5.79 -11.70 6.66
CA LEU A 47 5.53 -11.43 8.08
C LEU A 47 5.40 -9.92 8.33
N SER A 48 4.79 -9.58 9.47
CA SER A 48 4.65 -8.20 9.94
C SER A 48 5.98 -7.51 10.27
N ASN A 49 7.06 -8.25 10.46
CA ASN A 49 8.42 -7.72 10.60
C ASN A 49 9.16 -7.60 9.24
N GLY A 50 8.46 -7.70 8.12
CA GLY A 50 9.02 -7.59 6.77
C GLY A 50 9.69 -8.85 6.22
N LYS A 51 9.98 -9.86 7.05
CA LYS A 51 10.63 -11.11 6.63
C LYS A 51 9.69 -12.01 5.83
N GLY A 52 10.27 -12.93 5.05
CA GLY A 52 9.56 -13.98 4.35
C GLY A 52 9.56 -15.30 5.09
N ALA A 53 8.52 -16.10 4.90
CA ALA A 53 8.47 -17.49 5.34
C ALA A 53 7.76 -18.37 4.31
N ILE A 54 8.00 -19.68 4.37
CA ILE A 54 7.44 -20.66 3.45
C ILE A 54 6.63 -21.67 4.25
N LEU A 55 5.40 -21.92 3.81
CA LEU A 55 4.54 -22.99 4.30
C LEU A 55 4.58 -24.16 3.32
N ASN A 56 4.57 -25.39 3.85
CA ASN A 56 4.47 -26.57 2.99
C ASN A 56 3.11 -26.58 2.29
N ILE A 57 3.10 -26.89 0.99
CA ILE A 57 1.88 -27.01 0.19
C ILE A 57 0.92 -28.08 0.71
N GLU A 58 1.43 -29.10 1.38
CA GLU A 58 0.64 -30.19 1.98
C GLU A 58 0.07 -29.82 3.36
N ASP A 59 0.40 -28.63 3.90
CA ASP A 59 -0.13 -28.20 5.17
C ASP A 59 -1.61 -27.82 5.05
N SER A 60 -2.40 -28.16 6.05
CA SER A 60 -3.84 -27.86 6.10
C SER A 60 -4.15 -26.36 6.09
N LEU A 61 -3.18 -25.51 6.46
CA LEU A 61 -3.28 -24.06 6.46
C LEU A 61 -2.84 -23.40 5.14
N PHE A 62 -2.48 -24.16 4.13
CA PHE A 62 -1.94 -23.65 2.87
C PHE A 62 -2.83 -22.61 2.16
N ASN A 63 -4.15 -22.73 2.30
CA ASN A 63 -5.09 -21.81 1.66
C ASN A 63 -5.55 -20.65 2.56
N GLU A 64 -5.01 -20.53 3.76
CA GLU A 64 -5.37 -19.47 4.68
C GLU A 64 -4.57 -18.19 4.36
N GLU A 65 -5.27 -17.07 4.15
CA GLU A 65 -4.65 -15.80 3.78
C GLU A 65 -3.76 -15.27 4.92
N PHE A 66 -4.22 -15.37 6.17
CA PHE A 66 -3.49 -14.87 7.34
C PHE A 66 -3.20 -16.00 8.32
N LEU A 67 -1.97 -16.01 8.80
CA LEU A 67 -1.47 -16.95 9.79
C LEU A 67 -0.78 -16.20 10.94
N VAL A 68 -0.91 -16.72 12.15
CA VAL A 68 -0.05 -16.34 13.27
C VAL A 68 0.94 -17.47 13.51
N ILE A 69 2.22 -17.18 13.34
CA ILE A 69 3.27 -18.19 13.36
C ILE A 69 3.78 -18.40 14.77
N ALA A 70 3.64 -19.61 15.29
CA ALA A 70 4.16 -20.01 16.59
C ALA A 70 5.63 -20.46 16.52
N ASN A 71 6.00 -21.16 15.45
CA ASN A 71 7.35 -21.71 15.30
C ASN A 71 7.83 -21.56 13.86
N LEU A 72 8.99 -20.92 13.71
CA LEU A 72 9.74 -20.79 12.47
C LEU A 72 11.06 -21.58 12.60
N ASN A 73 11.37 -22.35 11.58
CA ASN A 73 12.68 -22.98 11.47
C ASN A 73 13.53 -22.11 10.52
N ALA A 74 14.48 -21.37 11.09
CA ALA A 74 15.36 -20.49 10.34
C ALA A 74 16.59 -21.28 9.88
N HIS A 75 16.59 -21.78 8.67
CA HIS A 75 17.77 -22.32 8.01
C HIS A 75 18.17 -21.42 6.85
N THR A 76 19.28 -20.72 7.04
CA THR A 76 20.13 -19.98 6.09
C THR A 76 19.52 -18.96 5.13
N LYS A 77 18.52 -19.23 4.34
CA LYS A 77 17.94 -18.28 3.35
C LYS A 77 16.44 -18.12 3.46
N ASP A 78 15.74 -19.21 3.76
CA ASP A 78 14.28 -19.25 3.85
C ASP A 78 13.85 -19.76 5.21
N SER A 79 12.91 -19.09 5.84
CA SER A 79 12.33 -19.53 7.11
C SER A 79 11.11 -20.40 6.82
N TYR A 80 11.10 -21.63 7.33
CA TYR A 80 9.97 -22.54 7.17
C TYR A 80 9.00 -22.43 8.34
N ILE A 81 7.71 -22.41 8.03
CA ILE A 81 6.65 -22.40 9.03
C ILE A 81 6.39 -23.82 9.51
N ASN A 82 6.73 -24.11 10.76
CA ASN A 82 6.50 -25.43 11.35
C ASN A 82 5.19 -25.51 12.12
N GLN A 83 4.78 -24.40 12.74
CA GLN A 83 3.55 -24.33 13.53
C GLN A 83 2.95 -22.94 13.38
N ALA A 84 1.69 -22.88 13.01
CA ALA A 84 0.90 -21.66 12.89
C ALA A 84 -0.55 -21.91 13.26
N LEU A 85 -1.28 -20.84 13.44
CA LEU A 85 -2.73 -20.81 13.59
C LEU A 85 -3.30 -19.84 12.56
N LYS A 86 -4.47 -20.16 12.03
CA LYS A 86 -5.17 -19.23 11.17
C LYS A 86 -5.81 -18.10 11.97
N ILE A 87 -5.91 -16.94 11.36
CA ILE A 87 -6.60 -15.78 11.90
C ILE A 87 -7.34 -15.09 10.76
N SER A 88 -8.55 -14.61 11.01
CA SER A 88 -9.31 -13.87 10.00
C SER A 88 -8.91 -12.40 9.97
N LEU A 89 -9.04 -11.75 8.80
CA LEU A 89 -8.86 -10.29 8.69
C LEU A 89 -9.80 -9.55 9.65
N GLN A 90 -11.06 -10.00 9.78
CA GLN A 90 -12.03 -9.38 10.68
C GLN A 90 -11.59 -9.44 12.14
N THR A 91 -10.99 -10.57 12.56
CA THR A 91 -10.45 -10.70 13.92
C THR A 91 -9.25 -9.76 14.12
N ILE A 92 -8.39 -9.61 13.12
CA ILE A 92 -7.25 -8.67 13.18
C ILE A 92 -7.77 -7.23 13.30
N GLU A 93 -8.72 -6.83 12.48
CA GLU A 93 -9.28 -5.47 12.51
C GLU A 93 -9.96 -5.15 13.83
N LYS A 94 -10.70 -6.10 14.39
CA LYS A 94 -11.46 -5.91 15.62
C LYS A 94 -10.58 -5.90 16.87
N GLU A 95 -9.70 -6.88 17.01
CA GLU A 95 -8.95 -7.10 18.25
C GLU A 95 -7.61 -6.35 18.28
N PHE A 96 -7.10 -5.91 17.10
CA PHE A 96 -5.81 -5.26 16.96
C PHE A 96 -5.88 -3.90 16.23
N GLU A 97 -7.01 -3.22 16.28
CA GLU A 97 -7.24 -1.92 15.64
C GLU A 97 -6.12 -0.91 15.97
N SER A 98 -5.69 -0.86 17.24
CA SER A 98 -4.62 0.05 17.70
C SER A 98 -3.23 -0.22 17.08
N TYR A 99 -3.01 -1.38 16.51
CA TYR A 99 -1.77 -1.74 15.81
C TYR A 99 -1.84 -1.46 14.32
N ILE A 100 -3.03 -1.14 13.78
CA ILE A 100 -3.23 -0.91 12.36
C ILE A 100 -2.94 0.55 12.04
N GLN A 101 -1.98 0.77 11.15
CA GLN A 101 -1.63 2.08 10.61
C GLN A 101 -2.26 2.26 9.24
N LYS A 102 -2.93 3.37 9.06
CA LYS A 102 -3.48 3.78 7.77
C LYS A 102 -2.46 4.70 7.07
N LYS A 103 -2.15 4.39 5.82
CA LYS A 103 -1.33 5.23 4.94
C LYS A 103 -2.10 5.49 3.66
N GLU A 104 -1.94 6.66 3.13
CA GLU A 104 -2.56 7.05 1.88
C GLU A 104 -1.50 7.13 0.78
N SER A 105 -1.84 6.66 -0.41
CA SER A 105 -1.03 6.83 -1.60
C SER A 105 -1.85 7.48 -2.70
N ILE A 106 -1.25 8.46 -3.35
CA ILE A 106 -1.85 9.18 -4.48
C ILE A 106 -0.95 8.92 -5.68
N THR A 107 -1.52 8.33 -6.73
CA THR A 107 -0.82 8.06 -7.98
C THR A 107 -1.58 8.68 -9.14
N TYR A 108 -0.86 9.34 -10.06
CA TYR A 108 -1.47 9.88 -11.26
C TYR A 108 -1.48 8.81 -12.36
N ASN A 109 -2.67 8.51 -12.85
CA ASN A 109 -2.85 7.58 -13.96
C ASN A 109 -2.84 8.36 -15.27
N LYS A 110 -1.78 8.17 -16.08
CA LYS A 110 -1.55 8.90 -17.35
C LYS A 110 -2.57 8.54 -18.44
N GLU A 111 -3.15 7.34 -18.39
CA GLU A 111 -4.09 6.88 -19.41
C GLU A 111 -5.45 7.56 -19.28
N ASN A 112 -5.99 7.60 -18.08
CA ASN A 112 -7.30 8.19 -17.79
C ASN A 112 -7.21 9.63 -17.28
N LYS A 113 -5.98 10.15 -17.06
CA LYS A 113 -5.67 11.51 -16.57
C LYS A 113 -6.35 11.82 -15.23
N LYS A 114 -6.41 10.84 -14.34
CA LYS A 114 -7.01 10.96 -13.02
C LYS A 114 -6.01 10.57 -11.94
N PHE A 115 -6.24 11.10 -10.75
CA PHE A 115 -5.54 10.65 -9.56
C PHE A 115 -6.24 9.42 -8.99
N ASP A 116 -5.49 8.34 -8.83
CA ASP A 116 -5.95 7.15 -8.13
C ASP A 116 -5.47 7.27 -6.68
N ILE A 117 -6.43 7.37 -5.76
CA ILE A 117 -6.17 7.48 -4.33
C ILE A 117 -6.47 6.14 -3.69
N LYS A 118 -5.51 5.61 -2.94
CA LYS A 118 -5.67 4.36 -2.22
C LYS A 118 -5.29 4.54 -0.76
N GLU A 119 -6.12 4.00 0.11
CA GLU A 119 -5.80 3.79 1.51
C GLU A 119 -5.22 2.40 1.69
N HIS A 120 -4.07 2.30 2.34
CA HIS A 120 -3.39 1.07 2.68
C HIS A 120 -3.43 0.89 4.20
N TYR A 121 -3.78 -0.28 4.65
CA TYR A 121 -3.88 -0.64 6.05
C TYR A 121 -2.75 -1.60 6.40
N TYR A 122 -1.88 -1.18 7.30
CA TYR A 122 -0.68 -1.93 7.67
C TYR A 122 -0.73 -2.39 9.11
N PHE A 123 -0.33 -3.63 9.33
CA PHE A 123 0.04 -4.14 10.63
C PHE A 123 1.57 -4.23 10.68
N TYR A 124 2.22 -3.26 11.34
CA TYR A 124 3.67 -2.99 11.23
C TYR A 124 4.10 -2.81 9.76
N GLU A 125 4.93 -3.71 9.21
CA GLU A 125 5.38 -3.67 7.80
C GLU A 125 4.53 -4.51 6.84
N LEU A 126 3.49 -5.16 7.36
CA LEU A 126 2.60 -6.02 6.59
C LEU A 126 1.38 -5.26 6.12
N GLU A 127 1.21 -5.12 4.82
CA GLU A 127 -0.02 -4.61 4.23
C GLU A 127 -1.14 -5.66 4.35
N LEU A 128 -2.13 -5.35 5.17
CA LEU A 128 -3.30 -6.21 5.34
C LEU A 128 -4.17 -6.16 4.09
N TYR A 129 -4.52 -4.96 3.66
CA TYR A 129 -5.28 -4.70 2.44
C TYR A 129 -5.15 -3.24 2.02
N SER A 130 -5.60 -2.94 0.80
CA SER A 130 -5.79 -1.57 0.31
C SER A 130 -7.17 -1.42 -0.29
N ARG A 131 -7.69 -0.19 -0.24
CA ARG A 131 -8.95 0.16 -0.89
C ARG A 131 -8.81 1.47 -1.67
N ALA A 132 -9.43 1.54 -2.84
CA ALA A 132 -9.56 2.78 -3.56
C ALA A 132 -10.58 3.67 -2.84
N ILE A 133 -10.29 4.96 -2.74
CA ILE A 133 -11.22 5.96 -2.22
C ILE A 133 -11.53 6.98 -3.31
N SER A 134 -12.81 7.34 -3.41
CA SER A 134 -13.30 8.35 -4.36
C SER A 134 -13.45 9.72 -3.69
N ASN A 135 -12.66 10.03 -2.67
CA ASN A 135 -12.88 11.23 -1.87
C ASN A 135 -12.11 12.42 -2.47
N GLU A 136 -12.69 13.07 -3.46
CA GLU A 136 -12.14 14.27 -4.09
C GLU A 136 -12.16 15.49 -3.14
N ALA A 137 -12.97 15.45 -2.08
CA ALA A 137 -13.23 16.61 -1.22
C ALA A 137 -12.08 16.98 -0.26
N ASN A 138 -11.14 16.09 0.02
CA ASN A 138 -10.09 16.29 1.04
C ASN A 138 -8.71 16.59 0.47
N HIS A 139 -8.54 16.57 -0.86
CA HIS A 139 -7.25 16.78 -1.51
C HIS A 139 -7.25 18.01 -2.39
N ASP A 140 -6.21 18.84 -2.23
CA ASP A 140 -5.94 19.93 -3.16
C ASP A 140 -5.22 19.36 -4.39
N PHE A 141 -6.01 18.84 -5.31
CA PHE A 141 -5.49 18.23 -6.55
C PHE A 141 -4.70 19.20 -7.40
N SER A 142 -4.98 20.51 -7.29
CA SER A 142 -4.25 21.55 -8.01
C SER A 142 -2.78 21.57 -7.57
N LYS A 143 -2.53 21.49 -6.26
CA LYS A 143 -1.16 21.40 -5.73
C LYS A 143 -0.46 20.11 -6.12
N LEU A 144 -1.16 18.98 -6.01
CA LEU A 144 -0.62 17.67 -6.39
C LEU A 144 -0.26 17.63 -7.89
N LEU A 145 -1.12 18.20 -8.73
CA LEU A 145 -0.88 18.30 -10.16
C LEU A 145 0.33 19.19 -10.46
N LEU A 146 0.44 20.32 -9.77
CA LEU A 146 1.59 21.22 -9.91
C LEU A 146 2.91 20.56 -9.51
N GLU A 147 2.93 19.83 -8.39
CA GLU A 147 4.12 19.07 -7.97
C GLU A 147 4.48 17.99 -8.98
N LEU A 148 3.49 17.31 -9.54
CA LEU A 148 3.68 16.31 -10.56
C LEU A 148 4.25 16.92 -11.86
N ILE A 149 3.68 18.06 -12.30
CA ILE A 149 4.15 18.78 -13.50
C ILE A 149 5.59 19.29 -13.28
N LYS A 150 5.92 19.81 -12.07
CA LYS A 150 7.29 20.21 -11.73
C LYS A 150 8.28 19.04 -11.83
N LYS A 151 7.85 17.84 -11.49
CA LYS A 151 8.69 16.64 -11.50
C LYS A 151 8.81 16.00 -12.88
N GLU A 152 7.72 15.90 -13.61
CA GLU A 152 7.63 15.12 -14.86
C GLU A 152 7.60 16.01 -16.13
N GLY A 153 7.35 17.32 -15.96
CA GLY A 153 7.30 18.28 -17.07
C GLY A 153 5.89 18.60 -17.56
N LEU A 154 5.78 19.64 -18.39
CA LEU A 154 4.53 20.12 -18.98
C LEU A 154 3.92 19.18 -20.03
N GLU A 155 4.61 18.12 -20.39
CA GLU A 155 4.11 17.08 -21.32
C GLU A 155 2.89 16.31 -20.76
N LEU A 156 2.69 16.35 -19.45
CA LEU A 156 1.49 15.81 -18.81
C LEU A 156 0.22 16.57 -19.20
N LEU A 157 0.34 17.84 -19.55
CA LEU A 157 -0.80 18.67 -19.95
C LEU A 157 -1.22 18.36 -21.39
N THR A 158 -2.53 18.41 -21.64
CA THR A 158 -3.06 18.25 -22.98
C THR A 158 -3.06 19.59 -23.70
N TRP A 159 -2.09 19.81 -24.56
CA TRP A 159 -2.02 21.02 -25.35
C TRP A 159 -2.96 20.97 -26.55
N SER A 160 -3.87 21.94 -26.65
CA SER A 160 -4.69 22.09 -27.84
C SER A 160 -3.83 22.63 -29.00
N LYS A 161 -4.24 22.38 -30.26
CA LYS A 161 -3.55 22.94 -31.43
C LYS A 161 -3.42 24.46 -31.34
N LYS A 162 -4.45 25.15 -30.87
CA LYS A 162 -4.45 26.62 -30.69
C LYS A 162 -3.44 27.06 -29.64
N ALA A 163 -3.29 26.32 -28.55
CA ALA A 163 -2.30 26.62 -27.51
C ALA A 163 -0.87 26.44 -28.02
N ILE A 164 -0.59 25.39 -28.80
CA ILE A 164 0.72 25.18 -29.45
C ILE A 164 1.00 26.29 -30.45
N GLU A 165 0.03 26.69 -31.27
CA GLU A 165 0.20 27.79 -32.22
C GLU A 165 0.48 29.12 -31.52
N LEU A 166 -0.21 29.39 -30.39
CA LEU A 166 0.04 30.59 -29.58
C LEU A 166 1.46 30.58 -29.01
N GLN A 167 1.89 29.46 -28.43
CA GLN A 167 3.22 29.28 -27.91
C GLN A 167 4.29 29.53 -28.98
N ASN A 168 4.13 28.96 -30.15
CA ASN A 168 5.07 29.16 -31.28
C ASN A 168 5.12 30.63 -31.72
N ARG A 169 3.97 31.33 -31.76
CA ARG A 169 3.92 32.76 -32.10
C ARG A 169 4.63 33.64 -31.07
N VAL A 170 4.39 33.38 -29.79
CA VAL A 170 5.03 34.13 -28.70
C VAL A 170 6.54 33.91 -28.70
N ASN A 171 6.99 32.68 -28.84
CA ASN A 171 8.41 32.35 -28.94
C ASN A 171 9.07 33.04 -30.18
N PHE A 172 8.40 33.00 -31.31
CA PHE A 172 8.89 33.69 -32.54
C PHE A 172 9.01 35.20 -32.35
N ILE A 173 8.03 35.85 -31.68
CA ILE A 173 8.06 37.30 -31.40
C ILE A 173 9.20 37.63 -30.43
N ASN A 174 9.38 36.86 -29.39
CA ASN A 174 10.43 37.06 -28.39
C ASN A 174 11.83 36.91 -29.03
N GLU A 175 12.02 35.95 -29.94
CA GLU A 175 13.28 35.68 -30.59
C GLU A 175 13.62 36.73 -31.66
N ASN A 176 12.63 37.24 -32.42
CA ASN A 176 12.87 38.03 -33.61
C ASN A 176 12.50 39.51 -33.49
N MET A 177 11.69 39.92 -32.50
CA MET A 177 11.16 41.27 -32.43
C MET A 177 11.60 42.07 -31.19
N ASN A 178 12.52 41.58 -30.41
CA ASN A 178 13.01 42.22 -29.17
C ASN A 178 11.87 42.68 -28.24
N ARG A 179 10.76 41.96 -28.19
CA ARG A 179 9.63 42.22 -27.30
C ARG A 179 9.63 41.17 -26.20
N GLU A 180 9.58 41.63 -24.95
CA GLU A 180 9.45 40.76 -23.78
C GLU A 180 7.96 40.41 -23.56
N LEU A 181 7.43 39.51 -24.35
CA LEU A 181 6.13 38.88 -24.05
C LEU A 181 6.34 37.82 -22.99
N PRO A 182 5.32 37.54 -22.17
CA PRO A 182 5.42 36.43 -21.21
C PRO A 182 5.86 35.16 -21.92
N SER A 183 6.96 34.61 -21.46
CA SER A 183 7.53 33.41 -22.03
C SER A 183 6.63 32.19 -21.72
N PHE A 184 6.42 31.33 -22.71
CA PHE A 184 5.79 30.02 -22.50
C PHE A 184 6.85 28.93 -22.26
N ILE A 185 8.02 29.33 -21.73
CA ILE A 185 9.02 28.40 -21.25
C ILE A 185 8.52 27.70 -20.01
N ASN A 186 8.94 26.46 -19.81
CA ASN A 186 8.44 25.57 -18.76
C ASN A 186 8.44 26.19 -17.36
N GLU A 187 9.45 27.00 -17.04
CA GLU A 187 9.59 27.64 -15.71
C GLU A 187 8.56 28.72 -15.48
N ASP A 188 8.36 29.61 -16.45
CA ASP A 188 7.40 30.72 -16.36
C ASP A 188 5.94 30.24 -16.34
N LEU A 189 5.64 29.19 -17.13
CA LEU A 189 4.33 28.54 -17.11
C LEU A 189 4.04 27.85 -15.80
N LEU A 190 5.03 27.21 -15.18
CA LEU A 190 4.89 26.60 -13.86
C LEU A 190 4.63 27.63 -12.78
N GLU A 191 5.27 28.81 -12.88
CA GLU A 191 5.03 29.92 -11.96
C GLU A 191 3.61 30.48 -12.15
N MET A 192 3.18 30.73 -13.38
CA MET A 192 1.83 31.18 -13.69
C MET A 192 0.75 30.18 -13.22
N LEU A 193 0.95 28.90 -13.44
CA LEU A 193 0.05 27.84 -12.95
C LEU A 193 -0.03 27.82 -11.42
N SER A 194 1.05 28.18 -10.72
CA SER A 194 1.06 28.25 -9.24
C SER A 194 0.19 29.34 -8.67
N PHE A 195 -0.07 30.41 -9.42
CA PHE A 195 -0.94 31.55 -9.06
C PHE A 195 -2.40 31.36 -9.51
N SER A 196 -2.66 30.45 -10.43
CA SER A 196 -4.03 30.16 -10.89
C SER A 196 -4.74 29.28 -9.87
N ARG A 197 -5.85 29.79 -9.31
CA ARG A 197 -6.65 29.06 -8.31
C ARG A 197 -7.73 28.16 -8.91
N ASP A 198 -7.93 28.23 -10.23
CA ASP A 198 -9.00 27.54 -10.94
C ASP A 198 -8.41 26.52 -11.93
N PHE A 199 -8.37 25.25 -11.51
CA PHE A 199 -8.15 24.10 -12.38
C PHE A 199 -9.33 23.15 -12.31
#